data_f8220b18edadebc62a6497fbfa15df97
#
_entry.id   f8220b18edadebc62a6497fbfa15df97
#
_cell.length_a   1.000
_cell.length_b   1.000
_cell.length_c   1.000
_cell.angle_alpha   90.00
_cell.angle_beta   90.00
_cell.angle_gamma   90.00
#
_symmetry.space_group_name_H-M   'P 1'
#
loop_
_entity.id
_entity.type
_entity.pdbx_description
1 polymer ?
#
loop_
_entity_poly.entity_id
_entity_poly.type
_entity_poly.pdbx_seq_one_letter_code
_entity_poly.pdbx_strand_id
1 'polypeptide(L)'
;MFLFITWRFLVGLFLAFLTEPAKCLDNGVALTPPMGWMSWERFRCNIDCYKDPDNCLSEKLFMKIADHLVEDGYRDAGYVYLIIDDCWSERQRTRDGYLMADLERFPRGINFLADYIHKKGLKFGMYTNYGHSTCMG
;
A
#
# COMPACT_ATOMS: atom_id res chain seq x y z
N MET A 1 38.32 44.63 14.67
CA MET A 1 37.96 44.30 13.26
C MET A 1 38.27 42.85 12.90
N PHE A 2 39.31 42.23 13.45
CA PHE A 2 39.65 40.81 13.20
C PHE A 2 38.70 39.75 13.82
N LEU A 3 38.12 40.02 14.98
CA LEU A 3 37.22 39.06 15.65
C LEU A 3 35.89 38.83 14.94
N PHE A 4 35.36 39.84 14.20
CA PHE A 4 34.08 39.69 13.49
C PHE A 4 34.21 38.87 12.19
N ILE A 5 35.41 38.89 11.59
CA ILE A 5 35.68 38.14 10.35
C ILE A 5 35.78 36.62 10.66
N THR A 6 36.45 36.27 11.76
CA THR A 6 36.60 34.87 12.19
C THR A 6 35.27 34.24 12.59
N TRP A 7 34.38 35.01 13.25
CA TRP A 7 33.03 34.51 13.61
C TRP A 7 32.16 34.18 12.37
N ARG A 8 32.20 35.04 11.36
CA ARG A 8 31.44 34.82 10.11
C ARG A 8 31.96 33.62 9.32
N PHE A 9 33.27 33.37 9.33
CA PHE A 9 33.84 32.15 8.72
C PHE A 9 33.48 30.88 9.47
N LEU A 10 33.49 30.90 10.81
CA LEU A 10 33.11 29.75 11.63
C LEU A 10 31.63 29.40 11.50
N VAL A 11 30.74 30.41 11.45
CA VAL A 11 29.30 30.20 11.24
C VAL A 11 29.01 29.67 9.84
N GLY A 12 29.72 30.22 8.80
CA GLY A 12 29.59 29.70 7.43
C GLY A 12 30.07 28.28 7.27
N LEU A 13 31.18 27.92 7.93
CA LEU A 13 31.69 26.53 7.95
C LEU A 13 30.74 25.59 8.68
N PHE A 14 30.17 26.02 9.80
CA PHE A 14 29.21 25.22 10.58
C PHE A 14 27.89 24.98 9.82
N LEU A 15 27.39 25.99 9.10
CA LEU A 15 26.21 25.86 8.23
C LEU A 15 26.49 24.95 7.02
N ALA A 16 27.68 24.95 6.47
CA ALA A 16 28.07 24.07 5.37
C ALA A 16 28.13 22.57 5.81
N PHE A 17 28.46 22.30 7.07
CA PHE A 17 28.41 20.94 7.63
C PHE A 17 27.00 20.43 7.94
N LEU A 18 26.01 21.33 8.03
CA LEU A 18 24.62 20.96 8.30
C LEU A 18 23.79 20.67 7.04
N THR A 19 24.34 20.95 5.87
CA THR A 19 23.69 20.64 4.58
C THR A 19 24.25 19.37 3.98
N GLU A 20 23.99 18.24 4.60
CA GLU A 20 24.10 16.98 3.87
C GLU A 20 23.09 17.05 2.70
N PRO A 21 23.53 16.88 1.46
CA PRO A 21 22.60 16.82 0.34
C PRO A 21 21.67 15.63 0.59
N ALA A 22 20.35 15.88 0.63
CA ALA A 22 19.36 14.83 0.72
C ALA A 22 19.59 13.87 -0.46
N LYS A 23 20.13 12.68 -0.17
CA LYS A 23 20.26 11.62 -1.18
C LYS A 23 18.88 11.02 -1.38
N CYS A 24 18.23 11.37 -2.49
CA CYS A 24 17.05 10.65 -2.92
C CYS A 24 17.41 9.18 -3.17
N LEU A 25 16.55 8.27 -2.74
CA LEU A 25 16.74 6.86 -2.98
C LEU A 25 16.60 6.58 -4.48
N ASP A 26 17.69 6.19 -5.12
CA ASP A 26 17.71 5.74 -6.52
C ASP A 26 17.99 4.24 -6.54
N ASN A 27 16.94 3.45 -6.44
CA ASN A 27 16.98 1.98 -6.44
C ASN A 27 16.28 1.37 -7.66
N GLY A 28 15.90 2.20 -8.65
CA GLY A 28 15.20 1.76 -9.86
C GLY A 28 13.74 1.34 -9.63
N VAL A 29 13.18 1.53 -8.42
CA VAL A 29 11.79 1.20 -8.12
C VAL A 29 10.87 2.37 -8.49
N ALA A 30 9.70 2.06 -9.02
CA ALA A 30 8.63 3.02 -9.35
C ALA A 30 9.05 4.16 -10.29
N LEU A 31 9.89 3.88 -11.26
CA LEU A 31 10.28 4.83 -12.33
C LEU A 31 9.08 5.24 -13.20
N THR A 32 8.05 4.40 -13.25
CA THR A 32 6.76 4.68 -13.89
C THR A 32 5.63 4.39 -12.93
N PRO A 33 4.46 5.04 -13.07
CA PRO A 33 3.28 4.72 -12.26
C PRO A 33 2.94 3.21 -12.37
N PRO A 34 2.58 2.54 -11.26
CA PRO A 34 2.17 1.15 -11.31
C PRO A 34 0.87 0.99 -12.12
N MET A 35 0.87 0.05 -13.06
CA MET A 35 -0.34 -0.32 -13.81
C MET A 35 -1.04 -1.48 -13.08
N GLY A 36 -2.31 -1.28 -12.74
CA GLY A 36 -3.06 -2.29 -12.00
C GLY A 36 -4.47 -1.85 -11.65
N TRP A 37 -5.08 -2.60 -10.77
CA TRP A 37 -6.40 -2.34 -10.25
C TRP A 37 -6.35 -2.16 -8.72
N MET A 38 -7.15 -1.22 -8.21
CA MET A 38 -7.29 -0.92 -6.79
C MET A 38 -8.77 -0.85 -6.41
N SER A 39 -9.12 -1.37 -5.24
CA SER A 39 -10.52 -1.53 -4.83
C SER A 39 -11.26 -0.23 -4.55
N TRP A 40 -10.56 0.85 -4.16
CA TRP A 40 -11.18 2.08 -3.66
C TRP A 40 -12.13 2.75 -4.64
N GLU A 41 -11.72 2.90 -5.89
CA GLU A 41 -12.51 3.64 -6.89
C GLU A 41 -13.89 3.03 -7.14
N ARG A 42 -13.99 1.71 -7.08
CA ARG A 42 -15.23 0.98 -7.37
C ARG A 42 -16.03 0.60 -6.13
N PHE A 43 -15.34 0.15 -5.07
CA PHE A 43 -15.99 -0.54 -3.94
C PHE A 43 -15.86 0.22 -2.62
N ARG A 44 -14.93 1.17 -2.50
CA ARG A 44 -14.65 1.94 -1.28
C ARG A 44 -14.59 1.01 -0.06
N CYS A 45 -15.32 1.32 1.02
CA CYS A 45 -15.46 0.48 2.20
C CYS A 45 -16.78 -0.30 2.21
N ASN A 46 -17.14 -0.93 1.09
CA ASN A 46 -18.27 -1.85 1.09
C ASN A 46 -17.90 -3.15 1.80
N ILE A 47 -18.22 -3.25 3.08
CA ILE A 47 -17.93 -4.40 3.94
C ILE A 47 -19.18 -5.23 4.29
N ASP A 48 -20.35 -4.83 3.79
CA ASP A 48 -21.61 -5.53 4.07
C ASP A 48 -21.83 -6.68 3.06
N CYS A 49 -21.15 -7.79 3.30
CA CYS A 49 -21.27 -8.98 2.45
C CYS A 49 -22.61 -9.70 2.55
N TYR A 50 -23.43 -9.37 3.54
CA TYR A 50 -24.78 -9.90 3.64
C TYR A 50 -25.72 -9.23 2.62
N LYS A 51 -25.67 -7.90 2.51
CA LYS A 51 -26.51 -7.14 1.58
C LYS A 51 -25.97 -7.12 0.16
N ASP A 52 -24.65 -7.13 0.00
CA ASP A 52 -24.00 -7.04 -1.30
C ASP A 52 -22.85 -8.05 -1.44
N PRO A 53 -23.17 -9.36 -1.50
CA PRO A 53 -22.19 -10.43 -1.47
C PRO A 53 -21.24 -10.46 -2.67
N ASP A 54 -21.60 -9.82 -3.78
CA ASP A 54 -20.80 -9.83 -5.00
C ASP A 54 -19.84 -8.62 -5.13
N ASN A 55 -20.08 -7.55 -4.35
CA ASN A 55 -19.28 -6.33 -4.41
C ASN A 55 -18.66 -5.94 -3.06
N CYS A 56 -18.87 -6.70 -2.00
CA CYS A 56 -18.21 -6.44 -0.73
C CYS A 56 -16.71 -6.76 -0.81
N LEU A 57 -15.89 -6.01 -0.09
CA LEU A 57 -14.45 -6.25 0.03
C LEU A 57 -14.20 -7.58 0.74
N SER A 58 -13.98 -8.63 -0.04
CA SER A 58 -13.86 -10.01 0.43
C SER A 58 -12.82 -10.78 -0.37
N GLU A 59 -12.32 -11.86 0.18
CA GLU A 59 -11.43 -12.80 -0.49
C GLU A 59 -11.99 -13.23 -1.86
N LYS A 60 -13.30 -13.53 -1.91
CA LYS A 60 -14.01 -13.90 -3.15
C LYS A 60 -13.90 -12.82 -4.22
N LEU A 61 -14.11 -11.54 -3.86
CA LEU A 61 -14.02 -10.41 -4.78
C LEU A 61 -12.61 -10.29 -5.36
N PHE A 62 -11.58 -10.32 -4.51
CA PHE A 62 -10.20 -10.14 -4.96
C PHE A 62 -9.72 -11.31 -5.81
N MET A 63 -10.12 -12.54 -5.51
CA MET A 63 -9.83 -13.70 -6.36
C MET A 63 -10.48 -13.55 -7.73
N LYS A 64 -11.74 -13.13 -7.79
CA LYS A 64 -12.47 -12.89 -9.04
C LYS A 64 -11.79 -11.80 -9.88
N ILE A 65 -11.37 -10.69 -9.27
CA ILE A 65 -10.64 -9.62 -9.98
C ILE A 65 -9.29 -10.13 -10.49
N ALA A 66 -8.57 -10.94 -9.70
CA ALA A 66 -7.31 -11.53 -10.14
C ALA A 66 -7.51 -12.46 -11.35
N ASP A 67 -8.61 -13.22 -11.38
CA ASP A 67 -8.97 -14.05 -12.52
C ASP A 67 -9.22 -13.20 -13.77
N HIS A 68 -10.03 -12.15 -13.67
CA HIS A 68 -10.31 -11.24 -14.78
C HIS A 68 -9.04 -10.53 -15.29
N LEU A 69 -8.14 -10.09 -14.39
CA LEU A 69 -6.89 -9.46 -14.83
C LEU A 69 -6.06 -10.38 -15.72
N VAL A 70 -6.13 -11.68 -15.49
CA VAL A 70 -5.41 -12.69 -16.30
C VAL A 70 -6.21 -13.11 -17.52
N GLU A 71 -7.46 -13.52 -17.36
CA GLU A 71 -8.29 -14.12 -18.39
C GLU A 71 -8.69 -13.13 -19.49
N ASP A 72 -8.91 -11.86 -19.11
CA ASP A 72 -9.27 -10.79 -20.03
C ASP A 72 -8.05 -10.07 -20.65
N GLY A 73 -6.83 -10.56 -20.38
CA GLY A 73 -5.59 -10.08 -21.00
C GLY A 73 -4.99 -8.80 -20.39
N TYR A 74 -5.55 -8.27 -19.30
CA TYR A 74 -5.01 -7.06 -18.66
C TYR A 74 -3.59 -7.28 -18.13
N ARG A 75 -3.31 -8.42 -17.49
CA ARG A 75 -1.96 -8.78 -17.03
C ARG A 75 -0.94 -8.69 -18.16
N ASP A 76 -1.27 -9.27 -19.32
CA ASP A 76 -0.37 -9.34 -20.47
C ASP A 76 -0.19 -7.96 -21.14
N ALA A 77 -1.15 -7.06 -20.96
CA ALA A 77 -1.04 -5.64 -21.29
C ALA A 77 -0.24 -4.80 -20.26
N GLY A 78 0.24 -5.43 -19.17
CA GLY A 78 1.06 -4.77 -18.15
C GLY A 78 0.33 -4.35 -16.87
N TYR A 79 -0.97 -4.60 -16.72
CA TYR A 79 -1.74 -4.35 -15.49
C TYR A 79 -1.51 -5.47 -14.47
N VAL A 80 -0.35 -5.44 -13.85
CA VAL A 80 0.14 -6.54 -13.00
C VAL A 80 -0.10 -6.32 -11.51
N TYR A 81 -0.55 -5.15 -11.09
CA TYR A 81 -0.79 -4.85 -9.68
C TYR A 81 -2.27 -5.05 -9.33
N LEU A 82 -2.53 -5.80 -8.27
CA LEU A 82 -3.83 -5.90 -7.62
C LEU A 82 -3.69 -5.37 -6.19
N ILE A 83 -4.40 -4.29 -5.88
CA ILE A 83 -4.21 -3.55 -4.63
C ILE A 83 -5.51 -3.56 -3.84
N ILE A 84 -5.42 -4.04 -2.60
CA ILE A 84 -6.47 -3.89 -1.60
C ILE A 84 -6.27 -2.54 -0.89
N ASP A 85 -7.27 -1.69 -0.98
CA ASP A 85 -7.31 -0.39 -0.31
C ASP A 85 -7.84 -0.52 1.13
N ASP A 86 -8.33 0.54 1.73
CA ASP A 86 -8.81 0.58 3.11
C ASP A 86 -9.89 -0.47 3.43
N CYS A 87 -10.18 -0.65 4.70
CA CYS A 87 -11.29 -1.50 5.21
C CYS A 87 -11.12 -3.01 5.04
N TRP A 88 -9.90 -3.51 4.84
CA TRP A 88 -9.63 -4.95 4.77
C TRP A 88 -9.43 -5.60 6.15
N SER A 89 -9.02 -4.82 7.14
CA SER A 89 -8.63 -5.31 8.46
C SER A 89 -9.81 -5.38 9.42
N GLU A 90 -9.61 -6.15 10.48
CA GLU A 90 -10.40 -6.07 11.70
C GLU A 90 -10.30 -4.67 12.33
N ARG A 91 -11.32 -4.29 13.10
CA ARG A 91 -11.33 -3.02 13.83
C ARG A 91 -10.30 -2.98 14.96
N GLN A 92 -9.92 -4.14 15.47
CA GLN A 92 -8.97 -4.26 16.58
C GLN A 92 -7.69 -4.95 16.12
N ARG A 93 -6.57 -4.50 16.66
CA ARG A 93 -5.28 -5.16 16.48
C ARG A 93 -5.18 -6.40 17.35
N THR A 94 -4.24 -7.28 17.03
CA THR A 94 -3.85 -8.38 17.92
C THR A 94 -3.36 -7.85 19.26
N ARG A 95 -3.26 -8.74 20.26
CA ARG A 95 -2.66 -8.41 21.56
C ARG A 95 -1.25 -7.82 21.43
N ASP A 96 -0.50 -8.25 20.42
CA ASP A 96 0.87 -7.80 20.14
C ASP A 96 0.91 -6.57 19.21
N GLY A 97 -0.23 -5.95 18.91
CA GLY A 97 -0.35 -4.72 18.14
C GLY A 97 -0.37 -4.87 16.61
N TYR A 98 -0.42 -6.10 16.07
CA TYR A 98 -0.46 -6.33 14.63
C TYR A 98 -1.85 -6.11 14.04
N LEU A 99 -1.90 -5.66 12.80
CA LEU A 99 -3.13 -5.65 11.99
C LEU A 99 -3.52 -7.09 11.63
N MET A 100 -4.82 -7.35 11.64
CA MET A 100 -5.39 -8.62 11.19
C MET A 100 -6.38 -8.38 10.06
N ALA A 101 -6.46 -9.32 9.12
CA ALA A 101 -7.59 -9.35 8.20
C ALA A 101 -8.88 -9.65 8.95
N ASP A 102 -9.98 -9.07 8.48
CA ASP A 102 -11.33 -9.48 8.88
C ASP A 102 -11.58 -10.92 8.40
N LEU A 103 -11.59 -11.87 9.33
CA LEU A 103 -11.67 -13.29 9.01
C LEU A 103 -13.06 -13.75 8.53
N GLU A 104 -14.10 -12.95 8.70
CA GLU A 104 -15.40 -13.21 8.08
C GLU A 104 -15.33 -13.00 6.56
N ARG A 105 -14.66 -11.93 6.14
CA ARG A 105 -14.52 -11.57 4.72
C ARG A 105 -13.30 -12.18 4.04
N PHE A 106 -12.26 -12.50 4.80
CA PHE A 106 -11.02 -13.14 4.35
C PHE A 106 -10.73 -14.41 5.18
N PRO A 107 -11.56 -15.46 5.06
CA PRO A 107 -11.55 -16.63 5.96
C PRO A 107 -10.25 -17.44 5.91
N ARG A 108 -9.52 -17.41 4.81
CA ARG A 108 -8.21 -18.07 4.67
C ARG A 108 -7.04 -17.13 4.95
N GLY A 109 -7.34 -15.86 5.27
CA GLY A 109 -6.36 -14.82 5.58
C GLY A 109 -5.66 -14.24 4.36
N ILE A 110 -4.94 -13.15 4.60
CA ILE A 110 -4.25 -12.38 3.54
C ILE A 110 -3.12 -13.17 2.88
N ASN A 111 -2.41 -14.02 3.62
CA ASN A 111 -1.32 -14.82 3.05
C ASN A 111 -1.84 -15.76 1.95
N PHE A 112 -2.97 -16.41 2.19
CA PHE A 112 -3.61 -17.24 1.17
C PHE A 112 -4.00 -16.43 -0.07
N LEU A 113 -4.60 -15.25 0.12
CA LEU A 113 -4.97 -14.37 -0.98
C LEU A 113 -3.74 -13.89 -1.77
N ALA A 114 -2.68 -13.49 -1.07
CA ALA A 114 -1.42 -13.10 -1.69
C ALA A 114 -0.82 -14.24 -2.54
N ASP A 115 -0.77 -15.46 -2.00
CA ASP A 115 -0.28 -16.63 -2.72
C ASP A 115 -1.12 -16.93 -3.98
N TYR A 116 -2.45 -16.80 -3.87
CA TYR A 116 -3.34 -16.96 -5.02
C TYR A 116 -3.04 -15.97 -6.13
N ILE A 117 -2.89 -14.70 -5.78
CA ILE A 117 -2.61 -13.60 -6.70
C ILE A 117 -1.21 -13.78 -7.33
N HIS A 118 -0.20 -14.11 -6.53
CA HIS A 118 1.17 -14.32 -7.00
C HIS A 118 1.27 -15.52 -7.97
N LYS A 119 0.57 -16.62 -7.71
CA LYS A 119 0.51 -17.78 -8.62
C LYS A 119 -0.05 -17.44 -10.00
N LYS A 120 -0.81 -16.35 -10.12
CA LYS A 120 -1.33 -15.86 -11.39
C LYS A 120 -0.36 -14.89 -12.11
N GLY A 121 0.84 -14.68 -11.57
CA GLY A 121 1.82 -13.73 -12.09
C GLY A 121 1.49 -12.26 -11.83
N LEU A 122 0.59 -12.00 -10.90
CA LEU A 122 0.24 -10.66 -10.44
C LEU A 122 1.03 -10.30 -9.18
N LYS A 123 1.11 -9.00 -8.89
CA LYS A 123 1.67 -8.44 -7.65
C LYS A 123 0.54 -7.99 -6.75
N PHE A 124 0.65 -8.28 -5.46
CA PHE A 124 -0.36 -7.89 -4.49
C PHE A 124 0.13 -6.72 -3.64
N GLY A 125 -0.68 -5.68 -3.54
CA GLY A 125 -0.45 -4.52 -2.69
C GLY A 125 -1.54 -4.35 -1.65
N MET A 126 -1.18 -3.80 -0.50
CA MET A 126 -2.11 -3.55 0.60
C MET A 126 -1.98 -2.12 1.08
N TYR A 127 -3.11 -1.51 1.40
CA TYR A 127 -3.18 -0.19 2.01
C TYR A 127 -3.01 -0.25 3.52
N THR A 128 -2.27 0.69 4.03
CA THR A 128 -2.31 1.11 5.43
C THR A 128 -1.94 2.58 5.52
N ASN A 129 -2.26 3.24 6.64
CA ASN A 129 -1.89 4.62 6.89
C ASN A 129 -0.79 4.72 7.95
N TYR A 130 0.02 5.76 7.85
CA TYR A 130 0.94 6.14 8.92
C TYR A 130 0.19 7.00 9.95
N GLY A 131 -0.21 6.39 11.06
CA GLY A 131 -0.97 7.06 12.11
C GLY A 131 -1.74 6.09 12.99
N HIS A 132 -2.65 6.63 13.80
CA HIS A 132 -3.45 5.85 14.73
C HIS A 132 -4.60 5.10 14.06
N SER A 133 -5.12 5.63 12.95
CA SER A 133 -6.24 5.06 12.20
C SER A 133 -6.10 5.35 10.70
N THR A 134 -6.83 4.58 9.89
CA THR A 134 -6.95 4.83 8.45
C THR A 134 -7.94 5.96 8.17
N CYS A 135 -8.17 6.29 6.89
CA CYS A 135 -9.14 7.33 6.51
C CYS A 135 -10.58 6.95 6.89
N MET A 136 -10.86 5.67 7.04
CA MET A 136 -12.20 5.16 7.37
C MET A 136 -12.34 4.64 8.80
N GLY A 137 -11.32 4.76 9.64
CA GLY A 137 -11.35 4.42 11.05
C GLY A 137 -10.20 3.61 11.58
#